data_96dba20c68d53744ae5df25eb6b269b1
#
_entry.id   96dba20c68d53744ae5df25eb6b269b1
#
_cell.length_a   1.000
_cell.length_b   1.000
_cell.length_c   1.000
_cell.angle_alpha   90.00
_cell.angle_beta   90.00
_cell.angle_gamma   90.00
#
_symmetry.space_group_name_H-M   'P 1'
#
loop_
_entity.id
_entity.type
_entity.pdbx_description
1 polymer ?
#
loop_
_entity_poly.entity_id
_entity_poly.type
_entity_poly.pdbx_seq_one_letter_code
_entity_poly.pdbx_strand_id
1 'polypeptide(L)'
;MAEILDETDLQILKTLQRNAKLTTKELADAVHLTPTPVFERQKRLEKKGFIKKYVAILDPEKLNQALLVFCKVKLQQINHEKADSFTRRIMRIPEVTECYNTSGAYDYLLKVRARDMKQYQEFVLNKLGDIENISAIESTFVMSEIKQSYGLNI
;
A
#
# COMPACT_ATOMS: atom_id res chain seq x y z
N MET A 1 1.50 26.69 -0.09
CA MET A 1 0.46 26.70 -1.11
C MET A 1 0.47 25.35 -1.82
N ALA A 2 -0.69 24.71 -1.95
CA ALA A 2 -0.79 23.50 -2.77
C ALA A 2 -0.50 23.90 -4.22
N GLU A 3 0.42 23.20 -4.87
CA GLU A 3 0.73 23.42 -6.29
C GLU A 3 -0.48 22.99 -7.11
N ILE A 4 -0.97 23.89 -7.97
CA ILE A 4 -2.10 23.61 -8.85
C ILE A 4 -1.56 22.82 -10.03
N LEU A 5 -2.00 21.55 -10.17
CA LEU A 5 -1.74 20.73 -11.34
C LEU A 5 -2.57 21.23 -12.51
N ASP A 6 -1.97 21.38 -13.67
CA ASP A 6 -2.71 21.63 -14.90
C ASP A 6 -3.31 20.32 -15.48
N GLU A 7 -4.14 20.45 -16.49
CA GLU A 7 -4.82 19.31 -17.13
C GLU A 7 -3.81 18.29 -17.71
N THR A 8 -2.71 18.78 -18.26
CA THR A 8 -1.64 17.94 -18.80
C THR A 8 -0.94 17.12 -17.71
N ASP A 9 -0.67 17.75 -16.54
CA ASP A 9 -0.09 17.05 -15.40
C ASP A 9 -1.02 15.92 -14.91
N LEU A 10 -2.32 16.20 -14.85
CA LEU A 10 -3.32 15.18 -14.50
C LEU A 10 -3.39 14.06 -15.54
N GLN A 11 -3.29 14.34 -16.83
CA GLN A 11 -3.25 13.34 -17.89
C GLN A 11 -1.98 12.47 -17.79
N ILE A 12 -0.82 13.06 -17.51
CA ILE A 12 0.42 12.33 -17.27
C ILE A 12 0.25 11.36 -16.08
N LEU A 13 -0.28 11.85 -14.94
CA LEU A 13 -0.53 11.02 -13.77
C LEU A 13 -1.54 9.91 -14.05
N LYS A 14 -2.66 10.20 -14.73
CA LYS A 14 -3.66 9.20 -15.16
C LYS A 14 -3.06 8.11 -16.04
N THR A 15 -2.18 8.49 -16.95
CA THR A 15 -1.52 7.55 -17.86
C THR A 15 -0.53 6.67 -17.12
N LEU A 16 0.35 7.26 -16.30
CA LEU A 16 1.37 6.54 -15.55
C LEU A 16 0.80 5.61 -14.48
N GLN A 17 -0.33 5.95 -13.83
CA GLN A 17 -0.95 5.03 -12.88
C GLN A 17 -1.60 3.80 -13.53
N ARG A 18 -1.85 3.85 -14.86
CA ARG A 18 -2.32 2.69 -15.64
C ARG A 18 -1.16 1.85 -16.17
N ASN A 19 -0.13 2.52 -16.66
CA ASN A 19 1.08 1.88 -17.19
C ASN A 19 2.32 2.74 -16.92
N ALA A 20 3.05 2.39 -15.87
CA ALA A 20 4.28 3.08 -15.48
C ALA A 20 5.51 2.66 -16.32
N LYS A 21 5.38 1.70 -17.25
CA LYS A 21 6.48 1.22 -18.11
C LYS A 21 6.59 1.97 -19.44
N LEU A 22 5.73 2.96 -19.67
CA LEU A 22 5.81 3.76 -20.88
C LEU A 22 7.14 4.50 -20.97
N THR A 23 7.74 4.47 -22.16
CA THR A 23 8.86 5.36 -22.49
C THR A 23 8.38 6.82 -22.50
N THR A 24 9.30 7.76 -22.39
CA THR A 24 8.95 9.20 -22.49
C THR A 24 8.26 9.52 -23.80
N LYS A 25 8.63 8.87 -24.90
CA LYS A 25 7.98 9.05 -26.20
C LYS A 25 6.54 8.56 -26.18
N GLU A 26 6.29 7.33 -25.70
CA GLU A 26 4.95 6.76 -25.60
C GLU A 26 4.06 7.59 -24.67
N LEU A 27 4.61 8.09 -23.54
CA LEU A 27 3.89 8.97 -22.64
C LEU A 27 3.55 10.30 -23.32
N ALA A 28 4.48 10.87 -24.09
CA ALA A 28 4.28 12.09 -24.84
C ALA A 28 3.19 11.95 -25.91
N ASP A 29 3.21 10.85 -26.65
CA ASP A 29 2.18 10.51 -27.63
C ASP A 29 0.79 10.40 -26.95
N ALA A 30 0.72 9.75 -25.78
CA ALA A 30 -0.52 9.57 -25.02
C ALA A 30 -1.14 10.89 -24.51
N VAL A 31 -0.32 11.93 -24.27
CA VAL A 31 -0.78 13.24 -23.80
C VAL A 31 -0.71 14.33 -24.90
N HIS A 32 -0.46 13.94 -26.13
CA HIS A 32 -0.40 14.81 -27.32
C HIS A 32 0.61 15.94 -27.22
N LEU A 33 1.80 15.64 -26.68
CA LEU A 33 2.92 16.57 -26.55
C LEU A 33 4.21 15.99 -27.12
N THR A 34 5.25 16.84 -27.18
CA THR A 34 6.60 16.38 -27.51
C THR A 34 7.30 15.78 -26.29
N PRO A 35 8.32 14.90 -26.46
CA PRO A 35 8.96 14.20 -25.34
C PRO A 35 9.61 15.11 -24.29
N THR A 36 10.26 16.20 -24.70
CA THR A 36 11.01 17.08 -23.78
C THR A 36 10.14 17.69 -22.69
N PRO A 37 9.02 18.41 -23.01
CA PRO A 37 8.18 18.97 -21.95
C PRO A 37 7.48 17.90 -21.10
N VAL A 38 7.21 16.72 -21.64
CA VAL A 38 6.63 15.62 -20.85
C VAL A 38 7.64 15.07 -19.86
N PHE A 39 8.90 14.88 -20.28
CA PHE A 39 9.99 14.47 -19.39
C PHE A 39 10.18 15.46 -18.24
N GLU A 40 10.21 16.76 -18.54
CA GLU A 40 10.38 17.80 -17.52
C GLU A 40 9.21 17.83 -16.53
N ARG A 41 7.97 17.69 -17.02
CA ARG A 41 6.77 17.59 -16.18
C ARG A 41 6.81 16.36 -15.29
N GLN A 42 7.13 15.19 -15.85
CA GLN A 42 7.26 13.96 -15.08
C GLN A 42 8.29 14.10 -13.97
N LYS A 43 9.48 14.64 -14.27
CA LYS A 43 10.52 14.90 -13.28
C LYS A 43 10.09 15.87 -12.19
N ARG A 44 9.33 16.91 -12.56
CA ARG A 44 8.75 17.84 -11.60
C ARG A 44 7.75 17.13 -10.68
N LEU A 45 6.84 16.31 -11.23
CA LEU A 45 5.84 15.54 -10.47
C LEU A 45 6.50 14.53 -9.51
N GLU A 46 7.57 13.88 -9.93
CA GLU A 46 8.40 13.02 -9.08
C GLU A 46 9.04 13.83 -7.93
N LYS A 47 9.74 14.92 -8.27
CA LYS A 47 10.43 15.77 -7.28
C LYS A 47 9.49 16.40 -6.27
N LYS A 48 8.28 16.73 -6.68
CA LYS A 48 7.24 17.31 -5.82
C LYS A 48 6.46 16.26 -5.02
N GLY A 49 6.71 14.97 -5.25
CA GLY A 49 6.12 13.86 -4.50
C GLY A 49 4.70 13.49 -4.92
N PHE A 50 4.19 14.00 -6.06
CA PHE A 50 2.93 13.51 -6.65
C PHE A 50 3.08 12.05 -7.10
N ILE A 51 4.26 11.67 -7.58
CA ILE A 51 4.64 10.30 -7.84
C ILE A 51 5.62 9.88 -6.73
N LYS A 52 5.17 9.00 -5.84
CA LYS A 52 6.00 8.53 -4.72
C LYS A 52 7.03 7.51 -5.13
N LYS A 53 6.65 6.57 -6.00
CA LYS A 53 7.49 5.48 -6.51
C LYS A 53 6.82 4.75 -7.66
N TYR A 54 7.61 3.99 -8.40
CA TYR A 54 7.15 3.02 -9.39
C TYR A 54 7.36 1.62 -8.84
N VAL A 55 6.35 0.75 -8.96
CA VAL A 55 6.39 -0.63 -8.46
C VAL A 55 5.78 -1.58 -9.48
N ALA A 56 6.29 -2.81 -9.53
CA ALA A 56 5.62 -3.90 -10.20
C ALA A 56 4.55 -4.49 -9.29
N ILE A 57 3.35 -4.72 -9.81
CA ILE A 57 2.30 -5.45 -9.12
C ILE A 57 2.47 -6.92 -9.49
N LEU A 58 2.72 -7.73 -8.47
CA LEU A 58 2.99 -9.16 -8.64
C LEU A 58 1.71 -9.97 -8.40
N ASP A 59 1.61 -11.10 -9.09
CA ASP A 59 0.53 -12.06 -8.90
C ASP A 59 0.83 -12.90 -7.63
N PRO A 60 0.06 -12.74 -6.55
CA PRO A 60 0.33 -13.44 -5.29
C PRO A 60 0.08 -14.95 -5.38
N GLU A 61 -0.83 -15.42 -6.25
CA GLU A 61 -1.09 -16.84 -6.43
C GLU A 61 0.12 -17.56 -7.02
N LYS A 62 0.74 -16.95 -8.06
CA LYS A 62 1.95 -17.48 -8.70
C LYS A 62 3.17 -17.50 -7.77
N LEU A 63 3.14 -16.69 -6.72
CA LEU A 63 4.23 -16.57 -5.75
C LEU A 63 3.93 -17.28 -4.42
N ASN A 64 2.93 -18.15 -4.38
CA ASN A 64 2.49 -18.86 -3.17
C ASN A 64 2.19 -17.91 -1.99
N GLN A 65 1.52 -16.78 -2.27
CA GLN A 65 1.08 -15.79 -1.29
C GLN A 65 -0.43 -15.50 -1.45
N ALA A 66 -1.21 -16.54 -1.80
CA ALA A 66 -2.61 -16.41 -2.16
C ALA A 66 -3.52 -16.03 -0.98
N LEU A 67 -3.19 -16.48 0.23
CA LEU A 67 -4.02 -16.20 1.40
C LEU A 67 -3.93 -14.74 1.78
N LEU A 68 -5.06 -14.03 1.66
CA LEU A 68 -5.22 -12.65 2.10
C LEU A 68 -6.07 -12.58 3.35
N VAL A 69 -5.57 -11.93 4.39
CA VAL A 69 -6.27 -11.75 5.66
C VAL A 69 -6.22 -10.27 6.08
N PHE A 70 -7.37 -9.72 6.46
CA PHE A 70 -7.43 -8.47 7.19
C PHE A 70 -7.44 -8.77 8.69
N CYS A 71 -6.38 -8.32 9.37
CA CYS A 71 -6.19 -8.57 10.80
C CYS A 71 -6.38 -7.26 11.56
N LYS A 72 -7.42 -7.20 12.38
CA LYS A 72 -7.69 -6.06 13.26
C LYS A 72 -6.98 -6.29 14.59
N VAL A 73 -6.31 -5.27 15.10
CA VAL A 73 -5.56 -5.32 16.35
C VAL A 73 -6.04 -4.26 17.30
N LYS A 74 -6.27 -4.65 18.55
CA LYS A 74 -6.59 -3.75 19.65
C LYS A 74 -5.45 -3.74 20.65
N LEU A 75 -5.04 -2.55 21.08
CA LEU A 75 -4.04 -2.38 22.14
C LEU A 75 -4.74 -2.34 23.53
N GLN A 76 -4.02 -2.76 24.56
CA GLN A 76 -4.48 -2.64 25.94
C GLN A 76 -4.48 -1.17 26.40
N GLN A 77 -3.41 -0.46 26.03
CA GLN A 77 -3.23 0.95 26.36
C GLN A 77 -2.81 1.70 25.09
N ILE A 78 -3.46 2.83 24.85
CA ILE A 78 -3.16 3.73 23.74
C ILE A 78 -2.48 4.97 24.31
N ASN A 79 -1.17 5.09 24.03
CA ASN A 79 -0.39 6.32 24.20
C ASN A 79 0.67 6.36 23.10
N HIS A 80 1.35 7.49 22.96
CA HIS A 80 2.36 7.68 21.90
C HIS A 80 3.46 6.61 21.93
N GLU A 81 3.99 6.30 23.09
CA GLU A 81 5.07 5.32 23.25
C GLU A 81 4.64 3.91 22.80
N LYS A 82 3.46 3.46 23.23
CA LYS A 82 2.91 2.14 22.90
C LYS A 82 2.52 2.05 21.42
N ALA A 83 1.93 3.10 20.87
CA ALA A 83 1.62 3.20 19.43
C ALA A 83 2.88 3.15 18.57
N ASP A 84 3.92 3.91 18.93
CA ASP A 84 5.19 3.91 18.22
C ASP A 84 5.92 2.57 18.34
N SER A 85 5.90 1.94 19.51
CA SER A 85 6.48 0.61 19.72
C SER A 85 5.81 -0.43 18.82
N PHE A 86 4.47 -0.47 18.80
CA PHE A 86 3.70 -1.35 17.94
C PHE A 86 4.03 -1.11 16.47
N THR A 87 3.98 0.14 16.01
CA THR A 87 4.23 0.50 14.61
C THR A 87 5.64 0.08 14.16
N ARG A 88 6.68 0.34 14.98
CA ARG A 88 8.06 -0.09 14.67
C ARG A 88 8.18 -1.61 14.53
N ARG A 89 7.46 -2.38 15.33
CA ARG A 89 7.45 -3.85 15.26
C ARG A 89 6.76 -4.32 13.99
N ILE A 90 5.56 -3.80 13.70
CA ILE A 90 4.77 -4.16 12.51
C ILE A 90 5.51 -3.86 11.21
N MET A 91 6.19 -2.73 11.11
CA MET A 91 6.96 -2.37 9.90
C MET A 91 8.10 -3.33 9.55
N ARG A 92 8.52 -4.19 10.48
CA ARG A 92 9.56 -5.21 10.27
C ARG A 92 9.02 -6.58 9.91
N ILE A 93 7.71 -6.75 9.89
CA ILE A 93 7.06 -8.03 9.62
C ILE A 93 6.69 -8.10 8.14
N PRO A 94 7.38 -8.93 7.33
CA PRO A 94 7.20 -8.92 5.87
C PRO A 94 5.82 -9.43 5.42
N GLU A 95 5.14 -10.25 6.20
CA GLU A 95 3.78 -10.71 5.91
C GLU A 95 2.75 -9.59 5.98
N VAL A 96 3.03 -8.51 6.72
CA VAL A 96 2.18 -7.32 6.78
C VAL A 96 2.52 -6.41 5.62
N THR A 97 1.67 -6.39 4.61
CA THR A 97 1.87 -5.57 3.41
C THR A 97 1.34 -4.14 3.57
N GLU A 98 0.35 -3.96 4.42
CA GLU A 98 -0.24 -2.64 4.74
C GLU A 98 -0.66 -2.61 6.21
N CYS A 99 -0.52 -1.44 6.84
CA CYS A 99 -0.95 -1.20 8.21
C CYS A 99 -1.60 0.19 8.29
N TYR A 100 -2.81 0.22 8.84
CA TYR A 100 -3.58 1.44 9.01
C TYR A 100 -3.93 1.62 10.49
N ASN A 101 -3.78 2.84 11.01
CA ASN A 101 -4.41 3.22 12.26
C ASN A 101 -5.87 3.57 11.98
N THR A 102 -6.79 3.00 12.74
CA THR A 102 -8.23 3.10 12.51
C THR A 102 -8.94 3.67 13.74
N SER A 103 -10.09 4.28 13.50
CA SER A 103 -11.02 4.67 14.57
C SER A 103 -12.06 3.54 14.78
N GLY A 104 -12.54 3.38 16.01
CA GLY A 104 -13.57 2.40 16.35
C GLY A 104 -13.12 1.37 17.37
N ALA A 105 -13.64 0.15 17.29
CA ALA A 105 -13.41 -0.91 18.27
C ALA A 105 -11.98 -1.46 18.28
N TYR A 106 -11.26 -1.33 17.17
CA TYR A 106 -9.88 -1.75 16.98
C TYR A 106 -9.02 -0.57 16.55
N ASP A 107 -7.75 -0.58 16.95
CA ASP A 107 -6.82 0.55 16.77
C ASP A 107 -6.07 0.46 15.45
N TYR A 108 -5.84 -0.77 14.96
CA TYR A 108 -5.10 -1.00 13.71
C TYR A 108 -5.78 -2.05 12.84
N LEU A 109 -5.67 -1.83 11.54
CA LEU A 109 -6.03 -2.78 10.49
C LEU A 109 -4.77 -3.15 9.73
N LEU A 110 -4.44 -4.44 9.71
CA LEU A 110 -3.31 -5.00 8.97
C LEU A 110 -3.84 -5.75 7.75
N LYS A 111 -3.19 -5.58 6.61
CA LYS A 111 -3.35 -6.44 5.45
C LYS A 111 -2.19 -7.42 5.44
N VAL A 112 -2.51 -8.70 5.60
CA VAL A 112 -1.53 -9.78 5.75
C VAL A 112 -1.64 -10.71 4.56
N ARG A 113 -0.49 -11.04 3.96
CA ARG A 113 -0.37 -12.08 2.94
C ARG A 113 0.38 -13.27 3.52
N ALA A 114 -0.13 -14.47 3.24
CA ALA A 114 0.49 -15.72 3.65
C ALA A 114 0.30 -16.79 2.55
N ARG A 115 1.13 -17.80 2.58
CA ARG A 115 1.04 -18.96 1.67
C ARG A 115 -0.20 -19.78 1.96
N ASP A 116 -0.44 -20.05 3.24
CA ASP A 116 -1.50 -20.95 3.72
C ASP A 116 -1.92 -20.59 5.16
N MET A 117 -2.93 -21.29 5.65
CA MET A 117 -3.46 -21.10 6.99
C MET A 117 -2.42 -21.40 8.09
N LYS A 118 -1.53 -22.37 7.86
CA LYS A 118 -0.47 -22.71 8.82
C LYS A 118 0.50 -21.56 8.99
N GLN A 119 0.98 -20.97 7.90
CA GLN A 119 1.86 -19.79 7.97
C GLN A 119 1.17 -18.61 8.64
N TYR A 120 -0.13 -18.39 8.36
CA TYR A 120 -0.89 -17.34 9.03
C TYR A 120 -0.99 -17.58 10.55
N GLN A 121 -1.25 -18.83 10.95
CA GLN A 121 -1.28 -19.19 12.37
C GLN A 121 0.07 -18.95 13.06
N GLU A 122 1.18 -19.34 12.41
CA GLU A 122 2.54 -19.07 12.91
C GLU A 122 2.81 -17.56 13.02
N PHE A 123 2.34 -16.76 12.06
CA PHE A 123 2.42 -15.29 12.13
C PHE A 123 1.66 -14.73 13.34
N VAL A 124 0.43 -15.19 13.58
CA VAL A 124 -0.37 -14.71 14.72
C VAL A 124 0.28 -15.12 16.05
N LEU A 125 0.73 -16.36 16.19
CA LEU A 125 1.28 -16.87 17.45
C LEU A 125 2.68 -16.32 17.75
N ASN A 126 3.56 -16.29 16.73
CA ASN A 126 4.99 -16.03 16.96
C ASN A 126 5.42 -14.60 16.63
N LYS A 127 4.65 -13.86 15.80
CA LYS A 127 5.00 -12.50 15.39
C LYS A 127 4.10 -11.45 16.04
N LEU A 128 2.78 -11.62 15.95
CA LEU A 128 1.87 -10.73 16.66
C LEU A 128 1.84 -11.01 18.16
N GLY A 129 1.84 -12.28 18.55
CA GLY A 129 1.84 -12.71 19.97
C GLY A 129 3.06 -12.22 20.75
N ASP A 130 4.20 -12.01 20.09
CA ASP A 130 5.41 -11.44 20.69
C ASP A 130 5.37 -9.92 20.85
N ILE A 131 4.34 -9.27 20.34
CA ILE A 131 4.17 -7.82 20.51
C ILE A 131 3.40 -7.56 21.81
N GLU A 132 4.11 -6.97 22.77
CA GLU A 132 3.49 -6.53 24.00
C GLU A 132 2.36 -5.53 23.75
N ASN A 133 1.42 -5.44 24.69
CA ASN A 133 0.32 -4.48 24.68
C ASN A 133 -0.81 -4.76 23.66
N ILE A 134 -0.83 -5.91 23.00
CA ILE A 134 -2.01 -6.36 22.24
C ILE A 134 -3.03 -6.95 23.21
N SER A 135 -4.30 -6.49 23.14
CA SER A 135 -5.41 -7.02 23.96
C SER A 135 -6.33 -7.94 23.17
N ALA A 136 -6.49 -7.68 21.88
CA ALA A 136 -7.35 -8.50 21.03
C ALA A 136 -6.88 -8.49 19.56
N ILE A 137 -7.13 -9.59 18.88
CA ILE A 137 -6.90 -9.76 17.44
C ILE A 137 -8.16 -10.37 16.83
N GLU A 138 -8.62 -9.79 15.72
CA GLU A 138 -9.71 -10.33 14.93
C GLU A 138 -9.24 -10.51 13.48
N SER A 139 -9.32 -11.74 12.97
CA SER A 139 -8.90 -12.09 11.63
C SER A 139 -10.09 -12.26 10.70
N THR A 140 -10.10 -11.54 9.60
CA THR A 140 -11.10 -11.66 8.52
C THR A 140 -10.43 -12.21 7.28
N PHE A 141 -10.75 -13.46 6.91
CA PHE A 141 -10.22 -14.13 5.73
C PHE A 141 -10.97 -13.67 4.49
N VAL A 142 -10.22 -13.25 3.47
CA VAL A 142 -10.81 -12.84 2.20
C VAL A 142 -11.15 -14.08 1.38
N MET A 143 -12.42 -14.23 1.02
CA MET A 143 -12.90 -15.35 0.21
C MET A 143 -12.56 -15.17 -1.27
N SER A 144 -12.64 -13.93 -1.77
CA SER A 144 -12.24 -13.56 -3.13
C SER A 144 -11.95 -12.07 -3.22
N GLU A 145 -10.98 -11.69 -4.05
CA GLU A 145 -10.70 -10.29 -4.37
C GLU A 145 -11.55 -9.88 -5.60
N ILE A 146 -12.63 -9.15 -5.39
CA ILE A 146 -13.56 -8.76 -6.46
C ILE A 146 -13.00 -7.59 -7.30
N LYS A 147 -12.30 -6.67 -6.65
CA LYS A 147 -11.70 -5.51 -7.31
C LYS A 147 -10.44 -5.10 -6.59
N GLN A 148 -9.37 -4.96 -7.34
CA GLN A 148 -8.12 -4.37 -6.86
C GLN A 148 -7.68 -3.28 -7.85
N SER A 149 -7.58 -2.06 -7.37
CA SER A 149 -7.10 -0.92 -8.14
C SER A 149 -6.13 -0.12 -7.29
N TYR A 150 -4.98 0.17 -7.84
CA TYR A 150 -3.96 0.99 -7.17
C TYR A 150 -4.00 2.45 -7.62
N GLY A 151 -4.83 2.75 -8.62
CA GLY A 151 -5.02 4.11 -9.13
C GLY A 151 -5.99 4.94 -8.28
N LEU A 152 -5.70 6.24 -8.19
CA LEU A 152 -6.60 7.23 -7.64
C LEU A 152 -7.57 7.73 -8.73
N ASN A 153 -8.77 8.11 -8.34
CA ASN A 153 -9.70 8.80 -9.24
C ASN A 153 -9.37 10.30 -9.24
N ILE A 154 -8.58 10.72 -10.22
CA ILE A 154 -8.09 12.09 -10.41
C ILE A 154 -8.51 12.66 -11.76
#